data_d1d1ad406212712aef404d1acc45857d
#
_entry.id   d1d1ad406212712aef404d1acc45857d
#
_cell.length_a   1.000
_cell.length_b   1.000
_cell.length_c   1.000
_cell.angle_alpha   90.00
_cell.angle_beta   90.00
_cell.angle_gamma   90.00
#
_symmetry.space_group_name_H-M   'P 1'
#
loop_
_entity.id
_entity.type
_entity.pdbx_description
1 polymer ?
#
loop_
_entity_poly.entity_id
_entity_poly.type
_entity_poly.pdbx_seq_one_letter_code
_entity_poly.pdbx_strand_id
1 'polypeptide(L)'
;MAVIVPNFLIDEVYFLRLFDFSCRICAYFLQSNENKMKFIIKLFPEIMIKSDSVRKRFIKILTGNIRNVLNKYDDQVAVIKHWDYIEVRTKDESKYPLLTELLQRIPGIHHFLQVEEKPFSTLQDIFQIVYEDIGDKLENKTFCVRVKRKGKHEFTSLDAERYIGGGLNQHIASAKVQLTHPDVTVRIEIDNDHVMLVKGRVESIGGYPIGTQEDVLSLISGGFDSGVSSYMLLRRGCRVHYCFFNLGGAAHEIGVKQMAYHIWNRYGSSHKVRFVAINFEKVVAEILEKIDNGQMGVVLKRMMVRAASKVADRFQIQAIVTGEALGQVSSQTLTNLRLIDEAADCLVLRPLISSDKEQIIAMAKQIGTDDIAKSMPEFCGVISKNPTVKAIKEKIEHEETNFDFSLLEDAVWNAQYLDIRQIAEQTEREVPEVEMVSVLQGNDVIIDIRSPEEHEEEPLHLDNHTILHIPFYKLSTQFPSLDQNKQYLLYCERGVMSRLQALYLKDQGFNNISVFRKKHQSS
;
A
#
# COMPACT_ATOMS: atom_id res chain seq x y z
N MET A 1 -17.37 -68.38 -64.12
CA MET A 1 -16.44 -67.28 -64.48
C MET A 1 -16.67 -66.12 -63.51
N ALA A 2 -15.86 -66.04 -62.46
CA ALA A 2 -15.99 -65.05 -61.38
C ALA A 2 -15.13 -63.86 -61.69
N VAL A 3 -15.67 -62.67 -61.61
CA VAL A 3 -14.91 -61.39 -61.67
C VAL A 3 -14.80 -60.84 -60.27
N ILE A 4 -13.58 -60.82 -59.79
CA ILE A 4 -13.16 -60.23 -58.50
C ILE A 4 -13.02 -58.69 -58.68
N VAL A 5 -13.72 -57.91 -57.83
CA VAL A 5 -13.53 -56.47 -57.66
C VAL A 5 -12.78 -56.24 -56.35
N PRO A 6 -11.68 -55.51 -56.29
CA PRO A 6 -10.93 -55.31 -55.07
C PRO A 6 -11.56 -54.20 -54.18
N ASN A 7 -11.70 -54.52 -52.92
CA ASN A 7 -12.07 -53.63 -51.85
C ASN A 7 -10.98 -52.56 -51.65
N PHE A 8 -11.29 -51.26 -51.77
CA PHE A 8 -10.52 -50.17 -51.23
C PHE A 8 -10.96 -49.94 -49.79
N LEU A 9 -10.14 -50.35 -48.86
CA LEU A 9 -10.17 -49.90 -47.47
C LEU A 9 -9.64 -48.48 -47.47
N ILE A 10 -10.54 -47.50 -47.33
CA ILE A 10 -10.17 -46.11 -47.01
C ILE A 10 -9.92 -46.07 -45.51
N ASP A 11 -8.70 -45.77 -45.14
CA ASP A 11 -8.22 -45.68 -43.77
C ASP A 11 -9.08 -44.72 -42.91
N GLU A 12 -9.79 -45.26 -41.95
CA GLU A 12 -10.53 -44.49 -40.91
C GLU A 12 -9.60 -43.50 -40.15
N VAL A 13 -8.31 -43.71 -40.18
CA VAL A 13 -7.29 -42.83 -39.56
C VAL A 13 -7.15 -41.48 -40.28
N TYR A 14 -7.45 -41.38 -41.59
CA TYR A 14 -7.40 -40.13 -42.34
C TYR A 14 -8.63 -39.24 -42.07
N PHE A 15 -9.79 -39.85 -41.83
CA PHE A 15 -11.01 -39.10 -41.53
C PHE A 15 -11.00 -38.53 -40.12
N LEU A 16 -10.45 -39.27 -39.15
CA LEU A 16 -10.26 -38.78 -37.79
C LEU A 16 -9.21 -37.66 -37.67
N ARG A 17 -8.16 -37.67 -38.49
CA ARG A 17 -7.18 -36.58 -38.55
C ARG A 17 -7.71 -35.28 -39.17
N LEU A 18 -8.59 -35.36 -40.14
CA LEU A 18 -9.25 -34.19 -40.73
C LEU A 18 -10.29 -33.57 -39.81
N PHE A 19 -11.02 -34.40 -39.03
CA PHE A 19 -11.96 -33.89 -38.02
C PHE A 19 -11.25 -33.28 -36.82
N ASP A 20 -10.12 -33.84 -36.37
CA ASP A 20 -9.32 -33.28 -35.26
C ASP A 20 -8.62 -31.95 -35.68
N PHE A 21 -8.18 -31.84 -36.94
CA PHE A 21 -7.59 -30.59 -37.47
C PHE A 21 -8.65 -29.50 -37.66
N SER A 22 -9.87 -29.84 -38.12
CA SER A 22 -10.98 -28.89 -38.24
C SER A 22 -11.50 -28.47 -36.87
N CYS A 23 -11.55 -29.38 -35.88
CA CYS A 23 -11.94 -29.07 -34.49
C CYS A 23 -10.90 -28.21 -33.78
N ARG A 24 -9.60 -28.45 -34.02
CA ARG A 24 -8.52 -27.58 -33.47
C ARG A 24 -8.49 -26.19 -34.10
N ILE A 25 -8.79 -26.08 -35.39
CA ILE A 25 -8.92 -24.75 -36.05
C ILE A 25 -10.19 -24.06 -35.56
N CYS A 26 -11.33 -24.71 -35.41
CA CYS A 26 -12.53 -24.16 -34.80
C CYS A 26 -12.31 -23.81 -33.32
N ALA A 27 -11.60 -24.63 -32.54
CA ALA A 27 -11.25 -24.33 -31.16
C ALA A 27 -10.26 -23.15 -31.08
N TYR A 28 -9.33 -23.02 -32.03
CA TYR A 28 -8.41 -21.89 -32.12
C TYR A 28 -9.16 -20.60 -32.53
N PHE A 29 -10.15 -20.68 -33.44
CA PHE A 29 -11.01 -19.54 -33.79
C PHE A 29 -12.06 -19.22 -32.72
N LEU A 30 -12.53 -20.19 -31.93
CA LEU A 30 -13.43 -19.99 -30.80
C LEU A 30 -12.70 -19.44 -29.56
N GLN A 31 -11.38 -19.71 -29.41
CA GLN A 31 -10.55 -19.12 -28.36
C GLN A 31 -10.09 -17.66 -28.65
N SER A 32 -10.31 -17.14 -29.86
CA SER A 32 -9.86 -15.81 -30.26
C SER A 32 -10.92 -14.69 -30.08
N ASN A 33 -12.11 -15.01 -29.59
CA ASN A 33 -13.20 -14.02 -29.43
C ASN A 33 -13.48 -13.64 -27.95
N GLU A 34 -12.57 -13.91 -27.03
CA GLU A 34 -12.67 -13.38 -25.68
C GLU A 34 -12.28 -11.91 -25.65
N ASN A 35 -13.20 -11.06 -25.23
CA ASN A 35 -12.95 -9.67 -24.89
C ASN A 35 -11.83 -9.60 -23.86
N LYS A 36 -10.59 -9.32 -24.30
CA LYS A 36 -9.44 -9.31 -23.39
C LYS A 36 -9.31 -7.95 -22.75
N MET A 37 -9.72 -7.85 -21.51
CA MET A 37 -9.45 -6.66 -20.70
C MET A 37 -7.96 -6.60 -20.34
N LYS A 38 -7.37 -5.39 -20.43
CA LYS A 38 -5.97 -5.14 -20.06
C LYS A 38 -5.82 -3.77 -19.39
N PHE A 39 -4.70 -3.60 -18.68
CA PHE A 39 -4.32 -2.31 -18.12
C PHE A 39 -3.14 -1.73 -18.92
N ILE A 40 -3.24 -0.48 -19.30
CA ILE A 40 -2.15 0.31 -19.90
C ILE A 40 -1.60 1.26 -18.86
N ILE A 41 -0.47 0.92 -18.29
CA ILE A 41 0.17 1.66 -17.19
C ILE A 41 0.96 2.82 -17.75
N LYS A 42 0.62 4.04 -17.36
CA LYS A 42 1.35 5.27 -17.72
C LYS A 42 2.32 5.64 -16.60
N LEU A 43 3.54 5.92 -16.99
CA LEU A 43 4.64 6.21 -16.09
C LEU A 43 4.51 7.60 -15.47
N PHE A 44 5.07 7.78 -14.28
CA PHE A 44 5.12 9.10 -13.66
C PHE A 44 5.93 10.08 -14.52
N PRO A 45 5.43 11.31 -14.77
CA PRO A 45 6.04 12.24 -15.74
C PRO A 45 7.51 12.52 -15.53
N GLU A 46 7.96 12.61 -14.27
CA GLU A 46 9.37 12.81 -13.96
C GLU A 46 10.29 11.67 -14.44
N ILE A 47 9.76 10.47 -14.68
CA ILE A 47 10.50 9.35 -15.26
C ILE A 47 10.71 9.60 -16.75
N MET A 48 9.71 10.13 -17.43
CA MET A 48 9.72 10.33 -18.87
C MET A 48 10.71 11.40 -19.34
N ILE A 49 11.00 12.39 -18.48
CA ILE A 49 11.96 13.47 -18.77
C ILE A 49 13.42 13.10 -18.48
N LYS A 50 13.68 11.92 -17.88
CA LYS A 50 15.04 11.44 -17.62
C LYS A 50 15.75 11.07 -18.92
N SER A 51 17.10 11.01 -18.87
CA SER A 51 17.90 10.49 -19.99
C SER A 51 17.45 9.07 -20.38
N ASP A 52 17.65 8.69 -21.63
CA ASP A 52 17.15 7.43 -22.19
C ASP A 52 17.64 6.20 -21.38
N SER A 53 18.89 6.20 -20.93
CA SER A 53 19.47 5.13 -20.11
C SER A 53 18.78 5.02 -18.73
N VAL A 54 18.58 6.15 -18.06
CA VAL A 54 17.92 6.21 -16.75
C VAL A 54 16.44 5.82 -16.88
N ARG A 55 15.74 6.34 -17.89
CA ARG A 55 14.35 6.00 -18.17
C ARG A 55 14.17 4.50 -18.39
N LYS A 56 15.01 3.88 -19.26
CA LYS A 56 14.98 2.44 -19.52
C LYS A 56 15.20 1.61 -18.23
N ARG A 57 16.15 2.06 -17.38
CA ARG A 57 16.40 1.44 -16.06
C ARG A 57 15.16 1.52 -15.18
N PHE A 58 14.53 2.70 -15.06
CA PHE A 58 13.34 2.92 -14.23
C PHE A 58 12.15 2.09 -14.71
N ILE A 59 11.91 2.04 -16.02
CA ILE A 59 10.86 1.19 -16.61
C ILE A 59 11.12 -0.29 -16.30
N LYS A 60 12.37 -0.76 -16.41
CA LYS A 60 12.72 -2.14 -16.08
C LYS A 60 12.44 -2.46 -14.60
N ILE A 61 12.82 -1.56 -13.69
CA ILE A 61 12.57 -1.72 -12.25
C ILE A 61 11.06 -1.72 -11.98
N LEU A 62 10.30 -0.75 -12.53
CA LEU A 62 8.86 -0.69 -12.35
C LEU A 62 8.16 -1.95 -12.86
N THR A 63 8.55 -2.47 -14.04
CA THR A 63 8.01 -3.72 -14.58
C THR A 63 8.25 -4.89 -13.62
N GLY A 64 9.44 -4.96 -13.00
CA GLY A 64 9.75 -5.94 -11.97
C GLY A 64 8.89 -5.79 -10.72
N ASN A 65 8.73 -4.54 -10.25
CA ASN A 65 7.92 -4.25 -9.07
C ASN A 65 6.44 -4.63 -9.27
N ILE A 66 5.87 -4.27 -10.42
CA ILE A 66 4.49 -4.65 -10.78
C ILE A 66 4.36 -6.18 -10.76
N ARG A 67 5.28 -6.89 -11.41
CA ARG A 67 5.27 -8.36 -11.44
C ARG A 67 5.37 -8.96 -10.03
N ASN A 68 6.29 -8.47 -9.21
CA ASN A 68 6.50 -8.96 -7.85
C ASN A 68 5.27 -8.75 -6.94
N VAL A 69 4.50 -7.69 -7.16
CA VAL A 69 3.27 -7.44 -6.42
C VAL A 69 2.14 -8.33 -6.93
N LEU A 70 1.88 -8.32 -8.25
CA LEU A 70 0.71 -8.97 -8.82
C LEU A 70 0.80 -10.51 -8.79
N ASN A 71 1.99 -11.09 -8.99
CA ASN A 71 2.17 -12.56 -8.97
C ASN A 71 1.84 -13.21 -7.61
N LYS A 72 1.71 -12.44 -6.54
CA LYS A 72 1.25 -12.96 -5.25
C LYS A 72 -0.24 -13.34 -5.27
N TYR A 73 -1.00 -12.74 -6.17
CA TYR A 73 -2.45 -12.85 -6.26
C TYR A 73 -2.92 -13.51 -7.56
N ASP A 74 -2.10 -13.40 -8.62
CA ASP A 74 -2.36 -13.98 -9.92
C ASP A 74 -1.03 -14.43 -10.54
N ASP A 75 -0.78 -15.74 -10.53
CA ASP A 75 0.43 -16.37 -11.09
C ASP A 75 0.47 -16.34 -12.63
N GLN A 76 -0.70 -16.14 -13.27
CA GLN A 76 -0.85 -16.07 -14.72
C GLN A 76 -0.83 -14.65 -15.27
N VAL A 77 -0.64 -13.63 -14.41
CA VAL A 77 -0.60 -12.25 -14.87
C VAL A 77 0.61 -12.00 -15.79
N ALA A 78 0.35 -11.44 -16.95
CA ALA A 78 1.38 -11.03 -17.89
C ALA A 78 1.70 -9.54 -17.72
N VAL A 79 2.97 -9.21 -17.44
CA VAL A 79 3.46 -7.83 -17.34
C VAL A 79 4.45 -7.60 -18.46
N ILE A 80 4.06 -6.82 -19.47
CA ILE A 80 4.78 -6.61 -20.73
C ILE A 80 5.32 -5.18 -20.77
N LYS A 81 6.63 -5.06 -20.93
CA LYS A 81 7.31 -3.75 -21.00
C LYS A 81 7.29 -3.22 -22.44
N HIS A 82 6.80 -1.98 -22.61
CA HIS A 82 6.98 -1.18 -23.82
C HIS A 82 7.96 -0.02 -23.58
N TRP A 83 8.18 0.81 -24.58
CA TRP A 83 9.17 1.89 -24.47
C TRP A 83 8.65 3.10 -23.66
N ASP A 84 7.34 3.34 -23.61
CA ASP A 84 6.67 4.49 -22.99
C ASP A 84 5.51 4.10 -22.05
N TYR A 85 5.18 2.80 -21.96
CA TYR A 85 4.16 2.27 -21.05
C TYR A 85 4.46 0.82 -20.65
N ILE A 86 3.71 0.32 -19.68
CA ILE A 86 3.73 -1.09 -19.30
C ILE A 86 2.31 -1.62 -19.46
N GLU A 87 2.18 -2.80 -20.05
CA GLU A 87 0.92 -3.47 -20.22
C GLU A 87 0.78 -4.61 -19.20
N VAL A 88 -0.40 -4.71 -18.60
CA VAL A 88 -0.75 -5.80 -17.69
C VAL A 88 -2.00 -6.51 -18.21
N ARG A 89 -1.93 -7.83 -18.33
CA ARG A 89 -3.04 -8.70 -18.75
C ARG A 89 -3.25 -9.79 -17.72
N THR A 90 -4.51 -10.11 -17.43
CA THR A 90 -4.91 -11.31 -16.68
C THR A 90 -5.83 -12.16 -17.55
N LYS A 91 -5.85 -13.47 -17.26
CA LYS A 91 -6.81 -14.41 -17.86
C LYS A 91 -8.06 -14.55 -17.02
N ASP A 92 -8.02 -14.13 -15.77
CA ASP A 92 -9.10 -14.23 -14.79
C ASP A 92 -9.72 -12.86 -14.56
N GLU A 93 -10.86 -12.61 -15.19
CA GLU A 93 -11.58 -11.33 -15.07
C GLU A 93 -12.08 -11.05 -13.64
N SER A 94 -12.31 -12.08 -12.83
CA SER A 94 -12.74 -11.91 -11.44
C SER A 94 -11.69 -11.17 -10.58
N LYS A 95 -10.41 -11.21 -10.98
CA LYS A 95 -9.29 -10.52 -10.32
C LYS A 95 -9.14 -9.05 -10.71
N TYR A 96 -9.92 -8.57 -11.68
CA TYR A 96 -9.82 -7.20 -12.18
C TYR A 96 -9.93 -6.12 -11.10
N PRO A 97 -10.91 -6.19 -10.17
CA PRO A 97 -11.01 -5.21 -9.07
C PRO A 97 -9.78 -5.22 -8.17
N LEU A 98 -9.29 -6.40 -7.80
CA LEU A 98 -8.10 -6.56 -6.96
C LEU A 98 -6.84 -6.02 -7.65
N LEU A 99 -6.63 -6.36 -8.93
CA LEU A 99 -5.48 -5.85 -9.69
C LEU A 99 -5.54 -4.33 -9.86
N THR A 100 -6.75 -3.77 -10.02
CA THR A 100 -6.97 -2.32 -10.04
C THR A 100 -6.50 -1.67 -8.73
N GLU A 101 -6.91 -2.20 -7.60
CA GLU A 101 -6.51 -1.71 -6.28
C GLU A 101 -5.00 -1.81 -6.06
N LEU A 102 -4.39 -2.94 -6.42
CA LEU A 102 -2.95 -3.15 -6.28
C LEU A 102 -2.14 -2.17 -7.14
N LEU A 103 -2.53 -1.97 -8.39
CA LEU A 103 -1.85 -1.05 -9.31
C LEU A 103 -1.90 0.41 -8.85
N GLN A 104 -2.98 0.83 -8.16
CA GLN A 104 -3.08 2.17 -7.60
C GLN A 104 -2.00 2.50 -6.58
N ARG A 105 -1.43 1.49 -5.91
CA ARG A 105 -0.54 1.62 -4.77
C ARG A 105 0.94 1.41 -5.11
N ILE A 106 1.29 1.13 -6.36
CA ILE A 106 2.68 0.88 -6.78
C ILE A 106 3.37 2.20 -7.13
N PRO A 107 4.45 2.58 -6.40
CA PRO A 107 5.23 3.77 -6.72
C PRO A 107 5.83 3.70 -8.14
N GLY A 108 5.75 4.81 -8.86
CA GLY A 108 6.20 4.92 -10.25
C GLY A 108 5.05 4.91 -11.27
N ILE A 109 3.86 4.46 -10.90
CA ILE A 109 2.67 4.51 -11.73
C ILE A 109 2.00 5.87 -11.54
N HIS A 110 1.79 6.62 -12.62
CA HIS A 110 1.05 7.88 -12.60
C HIS A 110 -0.45 7.62 -12.62
N HIS A 111 -0.90 6.92 -13.65
CA HIS A 111 -2.26 6.43 -13.82
C HIS A 111 -2.23 5.22 -14.74
N PHE A 112 -3.34 4.52 -14.82
CA PHE A 112 -3.51 3.46 -15.81
C PHE A 112 -4.89 3.52 -16.44
N LEU A 113 -4.96 3.01 -17.66
CA LEU A 113 -6.19 2.87 -18.41
C LEU A 113 -6.65 1.42 -18.33
N GLN A 114 -7.93 1.24 -18.04
CA GLN A 114 -8.62 -0.03 -18.19
C GLN A 114 -9.12 -0.09 -19.63
N VAL A 115 -8.66 -1.09 -20.38
CA VAL A 115 -8.86 -1.16 -21.81
C VAL A 115 -9.45 -2.50 -22.20
N GLU A 116 -10.52 -2.46 -22.98
CA GLU A 116 -11.07 -3.62 -23.68
C GLU A 116 -10.52 -3.64 -25.12
N GLU A 117 -9.98 -4.79 -25.54
CA GLU A 117 -9.37 -4.98 -26.86
C GLU A 117 -10.28 -5.85 -27.71
N LYS A 118 -10.65 -5.36 -28.90
CA LYS A 118 -11.47 -6.10 -29.87
C LYS A 118 -10.83 -6.05 -31.26
N PRO A 119 -10.81 -7.13 -32.02
CA PRO A 119 -10.34 -7.11 -33.39
C PRO A 119 -11.33 -6.37 -34.29
N PHE A 120 -10.82 -5.73 -35.36
CA PHE A 120 -11.61 -5.09 -36.40
C PHE A 120 -10.96 -5.30 -37.78
N SER A 121 -11.76 -5.18 -38.81
CA SER A 121 -11.30 -5.19 -40.20
C SER A 121 -11.62 -3.89 -40.92
N THR A 122 -12.71 -3.22 -40.58
CA THR A 122 -13.21 -2.02 -41.23
C THR A 122 -13.54 -0.91 -40.22
N LEU A 123 -13.69 0.33 -40.71
CA LEU A 123 -14.20 1.43 -39.87
C LEU A 123 -15.62 1.18 -39.37
N GLN A 124 -16.42 0.41 -40.13
CA GLN A 124 -17.76 0.02 -39.70
C GLN A 124 -17.71 -0.90 -38.48
N ASP A 125 -16.76 -1.83 -38.42
CA ASP A 125 -16.58 -2.71 -37.26
C ASP A 125 -16.23 -1.89 -36.02
N ILE A 126 -15.31 -0.91 -36.16
CA ILE A 126 -14.97 -0.02 -35.05
C ILE A 126 -16.18 0.80 -34.59
N PHE A 127 -16.97 1.32 -35.53
CA PHE A 127 -18.20 2.04 -35.20
C PHE A 127 -19.17 1.15 -34.41
N GLN A 128 -19.41 -0.08 -34.89
CA GLN A 128 -20.32 -1.02 -34.23
C GLN A 128 -19.86 -1.35 -32.81
N ILE A 129 -18.57 -1.65 -32.66
CA ILE A 129 -17.94 -1.93 -31.34
C ILE A 129 -18.13 -0.74 -30.38
N VAL A 130 -17.92 0.49 -30.87
CA VAL A 130 -18.06 1.71 -30.06
C VAL A 130 -19.53 1.99 -29.73
N TYR A 131 -20.42 1.79 -30.69
CA TYR A 131 -21.86 2.00 -30.51
C TYR A 131 -22.43 1.05 -29.44
N GLU A 132 -22.07 -0.24 -29.49
CA GLU A 132 -22.47 -1.23 -28.49
C GLU A 132 -21.95 -0.91 -27.08
N ASP A 133 -20.78 -0.27 -26.97
CA ASP A 133 -20.17 0.02 -25.68
C ASP A 133 -20.71 1.29 -25.01
N ILE A 134 -20.96 2.33 -25.80
CA ILE A 134 -21.20 3.67 -25.26
C ILE A 134 -22.53 4.28 -25.70
N GLY A 135 -23.24 3.65 -26.64
CA GLY A 135 -24.47 4.21 -27.21
C GLY A 135 -25.47 4.69 -26.17
N ASP A 136 -25.81 3.81 -25.21
CA ASP A 136 -26.77 4.12 -24.14
C ASP A 136 -26.27 5.25 -23.21
N LYS A 137 -24.95 5.38 -23.04
CA LYS A 137 -24.34 6.40 -22.17
C LYS A 137 -24.33 7.79 -22.79
N LEU A 138 -24.57 7.91 -24.11
CA LEU A 138 -24.59 9.17 -24.86
C LEU A 138 -25.98 9.79 -24.95
N GLU A 139 -27.04 9.08 -24.54
CA GLU A 139 -28.39 9.63 -24.56
C GLU A 139 -28.49 10.95 -23.80
N ASN A 140 -29.09 11.95 -24.47
CA ASN A 140 -29.25 13.31 -23.94
C ASN A 140 -27.97 14.05 -23.55
N LYS A 141 -26.82 13.66 -24.13
CA LYS A 141 -25.51 14.26 -23.83
C LYS A 141 -24.83 14.82 -25.06
N THR A 142 -23.96 15.78 -24.82
CA THR A 142 -22.98 16.21 -25.82
C THR A 142 -21.73 15.33 -25.78
N PHE A 143 -21.17 15.06 -26.96
CA PHE A 143 -19.98 14.18 -27.01
C PHE A 143 -18.98 14.61 -28.09
N CYS A 144 -17.74 14.14 -27.94
CA CYS A 144 -16.77 14.12 -29.02
C CYS A 144 -16.04 12.78 -29.06
N VAL A 145 -15.55 12.41 -30.24
CA VAL A 145 -14.71 11.24 -30.45
C VAL A 145 -13.25 11.68 -30.57
N ARG A 146 -12.33 10.95 -29.96
CA ARG A 146 -10.88 11.16 -30.07
C ARG A 146 -10.19 9.84 -30.34
N VAL A 147 -9.48 9.77 -31.46
CA VAL A 147 -8.83 8.56 -31.94
C VAL A 147 -7.31 8.73 -31.94
N LYS A 148 -6.63 7.84 -31.23
CA LYS A 148 -5.19 7.64 -31.40
C LYS A 148 -4.95 6.38 -32.20
N ARG A 149 -4.07 6.46 -33.20
CA ARG A 149 -3.83 5.37 -34.15
C ARG A 149 -2.35 5.03 -34.24
N LYS A 150 -2.05 3.73 -34.20
CA LYS A 150 -0.75 3.16 -34.47
C LYS A 150 -0.89 2.05 -35.50
N GLY A 151 0.06 1.94 -36.41
CA GLY A 151 0.01 1.00 -37.54
C GLY A 151 -0.33 1.68 -38.86
N LYS A 152 -0.42 0.87 -39.93
CA LYS A 152 -0.76 1.31 -41.29
C LYS A 152 -2.22 0.97 -41.57
N HIS A 153 -3.00 1.99 -41.89
CA HIS A 153 -4.42 1.86 -42.21
C HIS A 153 -4.74 2.76 -43.42
N GLU A 154 -5.80 2.47 -44.12
CA GLU A 154 -6.28 3.26 -45.25
C GLU A 154 -6.98 4.56 -44.83
N PHE A 155 -7.16 4.79 -43.53
CA PHE A 155 -7.81 5.97 -42.95
C PHE A 155 -6.90 6.68 -41.94
N THR A 156 -7.11 7.97 -41.77
CA THR A 156 -6.44 8.77 -40.72
C THR A 156 -7.22 8.73 -39.41
N SER A 157 -6.60 9.20 -38.30
CA SER A 157 -7.32 9.35 -37.03
C SER A 157 -8.52 10.27 -37.16
N LEU A 158 -8.40 11.35 -37.95
CA LEU A 158 -9.48 12.29 -38.17
C LEU A 158 -10.64 11.67 -38.97
N ASP A 159 -10.34 10.82 -39.96
CA ASP A 159 -11.36 10.08 -40.70
C ASP A 159 -12.16 9.15 -39.80
N ALA A 160 -11.45 8.42 -38.91
CA ALA A 160 -12.09 7.58 -37.91
C ALA A 160 -12.94 8.40 -36.92
N GLU A 161 -12.44 9.55 -36.43
CA GLU A 161 -13.19 10.44 -35.53
C GLU A 161 -14.51 10.93 -36.20
N ARG A 162 -14.41 11.33 -37.46
CA ARG A 162 -15.57 11.81 -38.25
C ARG A 162 -16.56 10.68 -38.53
N TYR A 163 -16.06 9.52 -38.94
CA TYR A 163 -16.90 8.38 -39.27
C TYR A 163 -17.69 7.88 -38.04
N ILE A 164 -16.96 7.64 -36.93
CA ILE A 164 -17.56 7.14 -35.69
C ILE A 164 -18.46 8.21 -35.06
N GLY A 165 -18.00 9.46 -34.98
CA GLY A 165 -18.78 10.58 -34.44
C GLY A 165 -20.06 10.86 -35.25
N GLY A 166 -19.98 10.82 -36.56
CA GLY A 166 -21.12 10.94 -37.46
C GLY A 166 -22.12 9.80 -37.29
N GLY A 167 -21.63 8.56 -37.25
CA GLY A 167 -22.44 7.37 -37.00
C GLY A 167 -23.18 7.42 -35.65
N LEU A 168 -22.49 7.76 -34.58
CA LEU A 168 -23.11 7.91 -33.25
C LEU A 168 -24.20 9.00 -33.24
N ASN A 169 -23.92 10.14 -33.86
CA ASN A 169 -24.90 11.25 -33.96
C ASN A 169 -26.15 10.89 -34.79
N GLN A 170 -26.00 9.99 -35.78
CA GLN A 170 -27.13 9.53 -36.62
C GLN A 170 -27.99 8.47 -35.90
N HIS A 171 -27.33 7.56 -35.14
CA HIS A 171 -28.03 6.44 -34.50
C HIS A 171 -28.60 6.79 -33.12
N ILE A 172 -28.11 7.86 -32.47
CA ILE A 172 -28.55 8.30 -31.14
C ILE A 172 -29.16 9.68 -31.29
N ALA A 173 -30.47 9.76 -31.54
CA ALA A 173 -31.17 11.01 -31.85
C ALA A 173 -31.06 12.10 -30.77
N SER A 174 -30.88 11.71 -29.52
CA SER A 174 -30.73 12.63 -28.37
C SER A 174 -29.29 13.10 -28.13
N ALA A 175 -28.28 12.48 -28.75
CA ALA A 175 -26.88 12.86 -28.61
C ALA A 175 -26.50 13.97 -29.62
N LYS A 176 -25.60 14.87 -29.19
CA LYS A 176 -25.10 15.96 -30.06
C LYS A 176 -23.56 16.02 -30.01
N VAL A 177 -22.96 16.16 -31.20
CA VAL A 177 -21.51 16.35 -31.31
C VAL A 177 -21.12 17.74 -30.79
N GLN A 178 -20.22 17.80 -29.84
CA GLN A 178 -19.60 19.03 -29.33
C GLN A 178 -18.11 18.83 -29.12
N LEU A 179 -17.30 19.55 -29.92
CA LEU A 179 -15.85 19.37 -29.93
C LEU A 179 -15.13 20.04 -28.75
N THR A 180 -15.75 21.07 -28.18
CA THR A 180 -15.25 21.90 -27.09
C THR A 180 -16.14 21.71 -25.87
N HIS A 181 -15.57 21.27 -24.75
CA HIS A 181 -16.28 20.98 -23.49
C HIS A 181 -17.50 20.05 -23.65
N PRO A 182 -17.34 18.84 -24.25
CA PRO A 182 -18.41 17.85 -24.31
C PRO A 182 -18.66 17.22 -22.94
N ASP A 183 -19.89 16.76 -22.71
CA ASP A 183 -20.21 15.97 -21.50
C ASP A 183 -19.46 14.64 -21.49
N VAL A 184 -19.27 14.03 -22.68
CA VAL A 184 -18.58 12.74 -22.82
C VAL A 184 -17.53 12.83 -23.93
N THR A 185 -16.30 12.42 -23.60
CA THR A 185 -15.24 12.20 -24.60
C THR A 185 -15.04 10.70 -24.84
N VAL A 186 -15.44 10.22 -26.01
CA VAL A 186 -15.22 8.83 -26.46
C VAL A 186 -13.77 8.70 -26.91
N ARG A 187 -12.94 7.99 -26.14
CA ARG A 187 -11.52 7.79 -26.44
C ARG A 187 -11.28 6.39 -27.00
N ILE A 188 -10.72 6.34 -28.19
CA ILE A 188 -10.44 5.11 -28.93
C ILE A 188 -8.95 5.08 -29.24
N GLU A 189 -8.28 3.99 -28.92
CA GLU A 189 -6.92 3.72 -29.39
C GLU A 189 -6.98 2.55 -30.38
N ILE A 190 -6.34 2.71 -31.56
CA ILE A 190 -6.23 1.69 -32.59
C ILE A 190 -4.78 1.26 -32.69
N ASP A 191 -4.51 -0.03 -32.53
CA ASP A 191 -3.18 -0.61 -32.71
C ASP A 191 -3.26 -1.77 -33.72
N ASN A 192 -2.76 -1.52 -34.93
CA ASN A 192 -2.87 -2.44 -36.08
C ASN A 192 -4.34 -2.87 -36.34
N ASP A 193 -4.66 -4.13 -36.18
CA ASP A 193 -5.97 -4.75 -36.42
C ASP A 193 -6.88 -4.85 -35.17
N HIS A 194 -6.52 -4.14 -34.09
CA HIS A 194 -7.27 -4.12 -32.85
C HIS A 194 -7.68 -2.71 -32.44
N VAL A 195 -8.92 -2.57 -32.00
CA VAL A 195 -9.45 -1.36 -31.36
C VAL A 195 -9.43 -1.53 -29.85
N MET A 196 -8.96 -0.53 -29.16
CA MET A 196 -8.88 -0.47 -27.70
C MET A 196 -9.89 0.57 -27.20
N LEU A 197 -10.91 0.10 -26.48
CA LEU A 197 -11.89 0.96 -25.82
C LEU A 197 -11.41 1.27 -24.40
N VAL A 198 -11.25 2.54 -24.09
CA VAL A 198 -10.87 2.98 -22.74
C VAL A 198 -12.12 3.01 -21.87
N LYS A 199 -12.27 1.99 -21.02
CA LYS A 199 -13.40 1.85 -20.07
C LYS A 199 -13.26 2.73 -18.85
N GLY A 200 -12.03 3.00 -18.42
CA GLY A 200 -11.75 3.81 -17.25
C GLY A 200 -10.32 4.30 -17.22
N ARG A 201 -10.12 5.40 -16.49
CA ARG A 201 -8.82 5.91 -16.11
C ARG A 201 -8.74 5.96 -14.59
N VAL A 202 -7.73 5.34 -14.04
CA VAL A 202 -7.52 5.24 -12.60
C VAL A 202 -6.21 5.91 -12.24
N GLU A 203 -6.27 6.91 -11.35
CA GLU A 203 -5.09 7.59 -10.84
C GLU A 203 -4.36 6.69 -9.82
N SER A 204 -3.02 6.86 -9.74
CA SER A 204 -2.16 6.13 -8.82
C SER A 204 -1.27 7.09 -8.03
N ILE A 205 -0.47 6.57 -7.10
CA ILE A 205 0.32 7.39 -6.17
C ILE A 205 1.48 8.14 -6.81
N GLY A 206 1.84 7.86 -8.06
CA GLY A 206 2.97 8.49 -8.74
C GLY A 206 4.32 8.14 -8.11
N GLY A 207 5.27 9.08 -8.15
CA GLY A 207 6.59 8.91 -7.56
C GLY A 207 7.56 8.09 -8.42
N TYR A 208 8.56 7.49 -7.77
CA TYR A 208 9.56 6.66 -8.43
C TYR A 208 9.44 5.19 -8.04
N PRO A 209 9.76 4.26 -8.94
CA PRO A 209 9.78 2.84 -8.61
C PRO A 209 10.77 2.53 -7.49
N ILE A 210 10.35 1.74 -6.51
CA ILE A 210 11.23 1.32 -5.41
C ILE A 210 12.44 0.57 -5.98
N GLY A 211 13.64 0.90 -5.46
CA GLY A 211 14.92 0.40 -5.95
C GLY A 211 15.55 1.29 -7.03
N THR A 212 14.98 2.47 -7.31
CA THR A 212 15.62 3.49 -8.14
C THR A 212 16.51 4.42 -7.33
N GLN A 213 16.27 4.52 -6.02
CA GLN A 213 17.12 5.18 -5.03
C GLN A 213 17.69 4.13 -4.07
N GLU A 214 18.66 4.54 -3.27
CA GLU A 214 19.32 3.74 -2.25
C GLU A 214 18.36 3.40 -1.10
N ASP A 215 18.76 2.40 -0.30
CA ASP A 215 18.03 1.98 0.89
C ASP A 215 18.14 3.06 1.98
N VAL A 216 17.08 3.21 2.78
CA VAL A 216 17.05 4.09 3.94
C VAL A 216 16.55 3.35 5.17
N LEU A 217 16.98 3.80 6.37
CA LEU A 217 16.54 3.29 7.65
C LEU A 217 15.59 4.32 8.30
N SER A 218 14.29 4.03 8.32
CA SER A 218 13.30 4.94 8.89
C SER A 218 13.08 4.64 10.38
N LEU A 219 13.20 5.69 11.21
CA LEU A 219 12.91 5.63 12.64
C LEU A 219 11.39 5.68 12.81
N ILE A 220 10.80 4.55 13.17
CA ILE A 220 9.35 4.41 13.27
C ILE A 220 8.92 4.31 14.73
N SER A 221 7.92 5.11 15.12
CA SER A 221 7.39 5.15 16.49
C SER A 221 5.91 4.73 16.59
N GLY A 222 5.27 4.47 15.46
CA GLY A 222 3.83 4.20 15.37
C GLY A 222 2.94 5.45 15.33
N GLY A 223 3.47 6.65 15.60
CA GLY A 223 2.74 7.91 15.47
C GLY A 223 2.60 8.37 14.01
N PHE A 224 1.75 9.39 13.79
CA PHE A 224 1.46 9.96 12.46
C PHE A 224 2.71 10.31 11.66
N ASP A 225 3.63 11.02 12.27
CA ASP A 225 4.77 11.64 11.62
C ASP A 225 5.74 10.59 11.06
N SER A 226 6.03 9.54 11.84
CA SER A 226 6.95 8.47 11.44
C SER A 226 6.39 7.58 10.33
N GLY A 227 5.08 7.32 10.32
CA GLY A 227 4.41 6.59 9.25
C GLY A 227 4.45 7.37 7.93
N VAL A 228 4.08 8.65 7.97
CA VAL A 228 4.06 9.52 6.79
C VAL A 228 5.46 9.74 6.22
N SER A 229 6.47 10.02 7.06
CA SER A 229 7.85 10.19 6.60
C SER A 229 8.40 8.94 5.91
N SER A 230 8.11 7.75 6.45
CA SER A 230 8.46 6.46 5.83
C SER A 230 7.84 6.32 4.44
N TYR A 231 6.54 6.58 4.31
CA TYR A 231 5.82 6.52 3.04
C TYR A 231 6.37 7.52 2.01
N MET A 232 6.72 8.74 2.43
CA MET A 232 7.25 9.76 1.51
C MET A 232 8.55 9.30 0.85
N LEU A 233 9.48 8.69 1.59
CA LEU A 233 10.73 8.16 1.03
C LEU A 233 10.49 6.91 0.17
N LEU A 234 9.57 6.03 0.57
CA LEU A 234 9.15 4.89 -0.23
C LEU A 234 8.61 5.35 -1.60
N ARG A 235 7.74 6.37 -1.61
CA ARG A 235 7.19 6.97 -2.85
C ARG A 235 8.28 7.64 -3.70
N ARG A 236 9.41 8.08 -3.12
CA ARG A 236 10.56 8.61 -3.86
C ARG A 236 11.48 7.52 -4.42
N GLY A 237 11.14 6.24 -4.22
CA GLY A 237 11.83 5.10 -4.82
C GLY A 237 12.89 4.46 -3.93
N CYS A 238 12.97 4.86 -2.64
CA CYS A 238 13.82 4.21 -1.66
C CYS A 238 13.20 2.89 -1.19
N ARG A 239 14.03 1.88 -0.92
CA ARG A 239 13.63 0.75 -0.12
C ARG A 239 13.76 1.17 1.36
N VAL A 240 12.64 1.18 2.08
CA VAL A 240 12.58 1.66 3.45
C VAL A 240 12.66 0.48 4.42
N HIS A 241 13.74 0.40 5.18
CA HIS A 241 13.89 -0.45 6.35
C HIS A 241 13.42 0.32 7.58
N TYR A 242 12.98 -0.36 8.62
CA TYR A 242 12.40 0.26 9.81
C TYR A 242 13.28 0.01 11.03
N CYS A 243 13.45 1.03 11.86
CA CYS A 243 14.12 0.94 13.15
C CYS A 243 13.20 1.51 14.24
N PHE A 244 12.93 0.70 15.25
CA PHE A 244 12.07 1.04 16.37
C PHE A 244 12.87 1.01 17.68
N PHE A 245 12.75 2.07 18.47
CA PHE A 245 13.26 2.15 19.82
C PHE A 245 12.14 1.85 20.81
N ASN A 246 12.20 0.69 21.45
CA ASN A 246 11.16 0.27 22.38
C ASN A 246 11.38 0.95 23.74
N LEU A 247 10.45 1.87 24.06
CA LEU A 247 10.37 2.61 25.32
C LEU A 247 9.13 2.21 26.15
N GLY A 248 8.17 1.55 25.53
CA GLY A 248 6.81 1.36 26.05
C GLY A 248 6.37 -0.10 26.20
N GLY A 249 7.30 -1.05 26.15
CA GLY A 249 7.01 -2.47 26.34
C GLY A 249 6.38 -3.17 25.13
N ALA A 250 5.83 -4.37 25.36
CA ALA A 250 5.39 -5.28 24.29
C ALA A 250 4.22 -4.73 23.46
N ALA A 251 3.24 -4.08 24.11
CA ALA A 251 2.06 -3.54 23.42
C ALA A 251 2.43 -2.44 22.43
N HIS A 252 3.37 -1.54 22.80
CA HIS A 252 3.88 -0.51 21.90
C HIS A 252 4.60 -1.11 20.70
N GLU A 253 5.45 -2.11 20.93
CA GLU A 253 6.20 -2.79 19.87
C GLU A 253 5.27 -3.44 18.84
N ILE A 254 4.21 -4.12 19.29
CA ILE A 254 3.23 -4.75 18.39
C ILE A 254 2.55 -3.71 17.50
N GLY A 255 2.13 -2.57 18.06
CA GLY A 255 1.49 -1.50 17.29
C GLY A 255 2.42 -0.87 16.26
N VAL A 256 3.70 -0.68 16.60
CA VAL A 256 4.71 -0.18 15.65
C VAL A 256 5.02 -1.20 14.56
N LYS A 257 5.09 -2.49 14.90
CA LYS A 257 5.20 -3.59 13.92
C LYS A 257 4.03 -3.58 12.94
N GLN A 258 2.80 -3.37 13.42
CA GLN A 258 1.61 -3.25 12.57
C GLN A 258 1.69 -2.05 11.63
N MET A 259 2.10 -0.88 12.12
CA MET A 259 2.29 0.32 11.29
C MET A 259 3.30 0.06 10.16
N ALA A 260 4.47 -0.49 10.50
CA ALA A 260 5.51 -0.81 9.54
C ALA A 260 5.03 -1.84 8.50
N TYR A 261 4.36 -2.90 8.96
CA TYR A 261 3.80 -3.94 8.10
C TYR A 261 2.72 -3.38 7.18
N HIS A 262 1.82 -2.52 7.67
CA HIS A 262 0.76 -1.90 6.87
C HIS A 262 1.36 -1.09 5.71
N ILE A 263 2.33 -0.20 6.00
CA ILE A 263 2.98 0.63 4.99
C ILE A 263 3.70 -0.26 3.96
N TRP A 264 4.45 -1.26 4.42
CA TRP A 264 5.16 -2.17 3.55
C TRP A 264 4.22 -3.01 2.70
N ASN A 265 3.21 -3.64 3.29
CA ASN A 265 2.28 -4.52 2.58
C ASN A 265 1.52 -3.76 1.49
N ARG A 266 1.10 -2.53 1.82
CA ARG A 266 0.27 -1.71 0.93
C ARG A 266 1.08 -1.05 -0.19
N TYR A 267 2.29 -0.58 0.07
CA TYR A 267 3.06 0.25 -0.86
C TYR A 267 4.44 -0.30 -1.21
N GLY A 268 5.05 -1.11 -0.36
CA GLY A 268 6.43 -1.57 -0.44
C GLY A 268 6.62 -3.05 -0.72
N SER A 269 5.54 -3.81 -0.89
CA SER A 269 5.57 -5.28 -0.90
C SER A 269 6.27 -5.91 -2.12
N SER A 270 6.70 -5.11 -3.08
CA SER A 270 7.58 -5.55 -4.18
C SER A 270 9.00 -5.92 -3.72
N HIS A 271 9.42 -5.47 -2.53
CA HIS A 271 10.76 -5.67 -1.97
C HIS A 271 10.72 -6.25 -0.56
N LYS A 272 11.77 -7.00 -0.21
CA LYS A 272 12.02 -7.46 1.16
C LYS A 272 12.66 -6.32 1.94
N VAL A 273 12.19 -6.08 3.16
CA VAL A 273 12.76 -5.07 4.07
C VAL A 273 12.89 -5.64 5.48
N ARG A 274 13.71 -5.00 6.30
CA ARG A 274 13.97 -5.40 7.68
C ARG A 274 13.24 -4.48 8.63
N PHE A 275 12.82 -5.04 9.74
CA PHE A 275 12.37 -4.32 10.91
C PHE A 275 13.37 -4.59 12.04
N VAL A 276 13.90 -3.53 12.63
CA VAL A 276 14.87 -3.61 13.73
C VAL A 276 14.22 -3.06 14.99
N ALA A 277 14.10 -3.88 16.02
CA ALA A 277 13.64 -3.45 17.34
C ALA A 277 14.82 -3.38 18.32
N ILE A 278 14.99 -2.22 18.94
CA ILE A 278 16.06 -1.95 19.92
C ILE A 278 15.38 -1.68 21.26
N ASN A 279 15.66 -2.50 22.28
CA ASN A 279 15.22 -2.22 23.65
C ASN A 279 16.03 -1.03 24.19
N PHE A 280 15.34 0.07 24.47
CA PHE A 280 15.97 1.32 24.92
C PHE A 280 15.70 1.61 26.40
N GLU A 281 15.10 0.68 27.13
CA GLU A 281 14.72 0.84 28.55
C GLU A 281 15.90 1.25 29.43
N LYS A 282 17.05 0.54 29.33
CA LYS A 282 18.23 0.84 30.10
C LYS A 282 18.85 2.20 29.73
N VAL A 283 18.84 2.55 28.45
CA VAL A 283 19.32 3.86 27.95
C VAL A 283 18.46 4.99 28.50
N VAL A 284 17.15 4.81 28.52
CA VAL A 284 16.21 5.80 29.10
C VAL A 284 16.40 5.91 30.61
N ALA A 285 16.53 4.78 31.32
CA ALA A 285 16.76 4.78 32.77
C ALA A 285 18.04 5.58 33.14
N GLU A 286 19.13 5.36 32.40
CA GLU A 286 20.39 6.08 32.59
C GLU A 286 20.23 7.60 32.34
N ILE A 287 19.47 7.99 31.27
CA ILE A 287 19.17 9.40 30.99
C ILE A 287 18.37 10.02 32.12
N LEU A 288 17.35 9.33 32.64
CA LEU A 288 16.51 9.83 33.73
C LEU A 288 17.27 10.00 35.04
N GLU A 289 18.28 9.16 35.28
CA GLU A 289 19.10 9.20 36.51
C GLU A 289 20.20 10.25 36.45
N LYS A 290 20.88 10.42 35.30
CA LYS A 290 22.15 11.15 35.23
C LYS A 290 22.13 12.45 34.44
N ILE A 291 21.09 12.69 33.63
CA ILE A 291 21.05 13.85 32.74
C ILE A 291 20.13 14.94 33.33
N ASP A 292 20.54 16.20 33.22
CA ASP A 292 19.72 17.34 33.61
C ASP A 292 18.36 17.32 32.89
N ASN A 293 17.28 17.55 33.65
CA ASN A 293 15.90 17.44 33.15
C ASN A 293 15.65 18.24 31.87
N GLY A 294 16.25 19.47 31.80
CA GLY A 294 16.11 20.34 30.62
C GLY A 294 16.79 19.78 29.36
N GLN A 295 17.79 18.90 29.49
CA GLN A 295 18.60 18.39 28.39
C GLN A 295 18.17 16.96 27.95
N MET A 296 17.41 16.24 28.79
CA MET A 296 17.04 14.82 28.57
C MET A 296 16.47 14.58 27.17
N GLY A 297 15.58 15.43 26.69
CA GLY A 297 14.94 15.24 25.38
C GLY A 297 15.92 15.32 24.19
N VAL A 298 16.90 16.22 24.27
CA VAL A 298 17.94 16.35 23.24
C VAL A 298 18.92 15.19 23.33
N VAL A 299 19.36 14.83 24.54
CA VAL A 299 20.29 13.70 24.77
C VAL A 299 19.65 12.39 24.30
N LEU A 300 18.37 12.11 24.64
CA LEU A 300 17.68 10.92 24.17
C LEU A 300 17.68 10.84 22.63
N LYS A 301 17.35 11.91 21.95
CA LYS A 301 17.36 11.96 20.48
C LYS A 301 18.75 11.71 19.90
N ARG A 302 19.79 12.25 20.54
CA ARG A 302 21.19 12.00 20.16
C ARG A 302 21.54 10.52 20.30
N MET A 303 21.13 9.88 21.41
CA MET A 303 21.35 8.44 21.60
C MET A 303 20.60 7.59 20.56
N MET A 304 19.34 7.95 20.24
CA MET A 304 18.59 7.28 19.18
C MET A 304 19.27 7.42 17.81
N VAL A 305 19.77 8.60 17.47
CA VAL A 305 20.44 8.85 16.18
C VAL A 305 21.79 8.09 16.13
N ARG A 306 22.58 8.06 17.20
CA ARG A 306 23.81 7.24 17.27
C ARG A 306 23.52 5.75 17.10
N ALA A 307 22.53 5.22 17.80
CA ALA A 307 22.15 3.81 17.68
C ALA A 307 21.66 3.48 16.26
N ALA A 308 20.83 4.36 15.67
CA ALA A 308 20.35 4.23 14.30
C ALA A 308 21.49 4.27 13.28
N SER A 309 22.49 5.17 13.46
CA SER A 309 23.67 5.25 12.60
C SER A 309 24.47 3.94 12.62
N LYS A 310 24.66 3.32 13.80
CA LYS A 310 25.33 2.00 13.93
C LYS A 310 24.56 0.88 13.22
N VAL A 311 23.22 0.89 13.31
CA VAL A 311 22.37 -0.07 12.58
C VAL A 311 22.46 0.19 11.07
N ALA A 312 22.43 1.45 10.65
CA ALA A 312 22.55 1.82 9.24
C ALA A 312 23.90 1.39 8.65
N ASP A 313 25.00 1.62 9.37
CA ASP A 313 26.34 1.18 8.96
C ASP A 313 26.42 -0.35 8.78
N ARG A 314 25.88 -1.13 9.73
CA ARG A 314 25.79 -2.60 9.64
C ARG A 314 25.08 -3.08 8.38
N PHE A 315 24.13 -2.30 7.84
CA PHE A 315 23.40 -2.61 6.62
C PHE A 315 23.92 -1.88 5.40
N GLN A 316 24.98 -1.11 5.53
CA GLN A 316 25.52 -0.25 4.47
C GLN A 316 24.49 0.76 3.95
N ILE A 317 23.64 1.26 4.83
CA ILE A 317 22.64 2.29 4.56
C ILE A 317 23.25 3.65 4.89
N GLN A 318 23.16 4.61 3.97
CA GLN A 318 23.80 5.92 4.10
C GLN A 318 22.92 6.99 4.72
N ALA A 319 21.62 6.71 4.93
CA ALA A 319 20.67 7.70 5.44
C ALA A 319 19.67 7.08 6.41
N ILE A 320 19.41 7.81 7.49
CA ILE A 320 18.27 7.58 8.38
C ILE A 320 17.16 8.58 8.09
N VAL A 321 15.92 8.20 8.38
CA VAL A 321 14.73 9.03 8.15
C VAL A 321 14.02 9.25 9.46
N THR A 322 13.68 10.48 9.79
CA THR A 322 12.90 10.85 10.98
C THR A 322 11.59 11.54 10.59
N GLY A 323 10.58 11.46 11.44
CA GLY A 323 9.30 12.16 11.28
C GLY A 323 9.28 13.55 11.91
N GLU A 324 10.43 14.18 12.11
CA GLU A 324 10.50 15.47 12.77
C GLU A 324 10.00 16.62 11.87
N ALA A 325 9.17 17.51 12.45
CA ALA A 325 8.70 18.74 11.85
C ALA A 325 9.16 19.94 12.69
N LEU A 326 9.57 21.03 12.04
CA LEU A 326 10.17 22.19 12.71
C LEU A 326 9.19 22.83 13.69
N GLY A 327 9.60 22.96 14.95
CA GLY A 327 8.84 23.66 15.99
C GLY A 327 7.64 22.90 16.55
N GLN A 328 7.42 21.65 16.15
CA GLN A 328 6.28 20.86 16.65
C GLN A 328 6.42 20.55 18.15
N VAL A 329 7.63 20.20 18.60
CA VAL A 329 7.96 20.02 20.03
C VAL A 329 9.31 20.66 20.34
N SER A 330 9.64 20.79 21.64
CA SER A 330 10.84 21.47 22.13
C SER A 330 12.17 20.95 21.53
N SER A 331 12.28 19.66 21.28
CA SER A 331 13.46 19.05 20.65
C SER A 331 13.57 19.34 19.15
N GLN A 332 12.54 19.88 18.51
CA GLN A 332 12.47 20.11 17.07
C GLN A 332 12.67 21.58 16.67
N THR A 333 13.36 22.35 17.50
CA THR A 333 13.87 23.68 17.11
C THR A 333 15.14 23.54 16.25
N LEU A 334 15.45 24.53 15.42
CA LEU A 334 16.66 24.49 14.57
C LEU A 334 17.92 24.25 15.38
N THR A 335 18.04 24.90 16.55
CA THR A 335 19.20 24.74 17.44
C THR A 335 19.32 23.31 17.93
N ASN A 336 18.20 22.72 18.40
CA ASN A 336 18.20 21.36 18.94
C ASN A 336 18.39 20.31 17.83
N LEU A 337 17.74 20.48 16.68
CA LEU A 337 17.93 19.59 15.53
C LEU A 337 19.37 19.57 15.05
N ARG A 338 20.04 20.73 15.00
CA ARG A 338 21.47 20.80 14.67
C ARG A 338 22.33 19.97 15.63
N LEU A 339 22.10 20.11 16.94
CA LEU A 339 22.85 19.37 17.95
C LEU A 339 22.54 17.86 17.90
N ILE A 340 21.31 17.49 17.56
CA ILE A 340 20.92 16.09 17.34
C ILE A 340 21.66 15.53 16.12
N ASP A 341 21.74 16.28 15.02
CA ASP A 341 22.43 15.87 13.80
C ASP A 341 23.93 15.66 13.99
N GLU A 342 24.57 16.45 14.87
CA GLU A 342 25.99 16.26 15.22
C GLU A 342 26.30 14.88 15.84
N ALA A 343 25.27 14.13 16.29
CA ALA A 343 25.40 12.78 16.79
C ALA A 343 25.21 11.69 15.71
N ALA A 344 24.90 12.07 14.47
CA ALA A 344 24.72 11.13 13.37
C ALA A 344 26.02 10.93 12.59
N ASP A 345 26.33 9.68 12.25
CA ASP A 345 27.44 9.31 11.35
C ASP A 345 26.95 9.14 9.90
N CYS A 346 25.68 9.42 9.62
CA CYS A 346 25.04 9.30 8.31
C CYS A 346 24.07 10.45 8.04
N LEU A 347 23.58 10.55 6.80
CA LEU A 347 22.62 11.60 6.42
C LEU A 347 21.30 11.43 7.18
N VAL A 348 20.80 12.52 7.79
CA VAL A 348 19.49 12.55 8.44
C VAL A 348 18.46 13.23 7.52
N LEU A 349 17.50 12.47 7.02
CA LEU A 349 16.43 12.94 6.16
C LEU A 349 15.17 13.26 6.99
N ARG A 350 14.62 14.45 6.79
CA ARG A 350 13.40 14.94 7.45
C ARG A 350 12.36 15.34 6.41
N PRO A 351 11.60 14.40 5.84
CA PRO A 351 10.62 14.71 4.79
C PRO A 351 9.54 15.70 5.25
N LEU A 352 9.26 15.74 6.55
CA LEU A 352 8.19 16.53 7.15
C LEU A 352 8.65 17.87 7.74
N ILE A 353 9.90 18.28 7.53
CA ILE A 353 10.49 19.42 8.23
C ILE A 353 9.68 20.72 8.10
N SER A 354 9.00 20.93 6.99
CA SER A 354 8.18 22.12 6.72
C SER A 354 6.67 21.83 6.68
N SER A 355 6.25 20.62 7.04
CA SER A 355 4.83 20.23 7.04
C SER A 355 4.17 20.62 8.36
N ASP A 356 2.95 21.14 8.30
CA ASP A 356 2.11 21.31 9.46
C ASP A 356 1.39 20.00 9.86
N LYS A 357 0.82 19.99 11.08
CA LYS A 357 0.18 18.78 11.62
C LYS A 357 -1.04 18.36 10.82
N GLU A 358 -1.79 19.29 10.27
CA GLU A 358 -3.00 19.00 9.47
C GLU A 358 -2.61 18.29 8.17
N GLN A 359 -1.55 18.75 7.48
CA GLN A 359 -1.04 18.09 6.28
C GLN A 359 -0.57 16.66 6.57
N ILE A 360 0.10 16.45 7.70
CA ILE A 360 0.58 15.13 8.11
C ILE A 360 -0.60 14.20 8.39
N ILE A 361 -1.61 14.68 9.14
CA ILE A 361 -2.82 13.89 9.43
C ILE A 361 -3.60 13.58 8.15
N ALA A 362 -3.75 14.55 7.24
CA ALA A 362 -4.41 14.31 5.96
C ALA A 362 -3.69 13.24 5.13
N MET A 363 -2.35 13.28 5.09
CA MET A 363 -1.55 12.24 4.41
C MET A 363 -1.70 10.89 5.12
N ALA A 364 -1.68 10.84 6.46
CA ALA A 364 -1.88 9.61 7.23
C ALA A 364 -3.24 8.95 6.92
N LYS A 365 -4.32 9.74 6.81
CA LYS A 365 -5.62 9.25 6.36
C LYS A 365 -5.57 8.68 4.95
N GLN A 366 -4.95 9.41 4.02
CA GLN A 366 -4.81 8.97 2.63
C GLN A 366 -4.08 7.62 2.50
N ILE A 367 -3.06 7.39 3.33
CA ILE A 367 -2.27 6.16 3.30
C ILE A 367 -2.81 5.06 4.22
N GLY A 368 -3.87 5.34 4.99
CA GLY A 368 -4.53 4.39 5.87
C GLY A 368 -3.75 4.06 7.16
N THR A 369 -2.92 4.99 7.65
CA THR A 369 -2.13 4.82 8.88
C THR A 369 -2.70 5.59 10.07
N ASP A 370 -3.71 6.44 9.84
CA ASP A 370 -4.23 7.35 10.86
C ASP A 370 -4.90 6.62 12.02
N ASP A 371 -5.61 5.54 11.78
CA ASP A 371 -6.26 4.76 12.82
C ASP A 371 -5.26 4.02 13.70
N ILE A 372 -4.19 3.49 13.10
CA ILE A 372 -3.09 2.88 13.86
C ILE A 372 -2.40 3.96 14.71
N ALA A 373 -2.11 5.12 14.11
CA ALA A 373 -1.42 6.20 14.81
C ALA A 373 -2.21 6.77 16.00
N LYS A 374 -3.55 6.88 15.88
CA LYS A 374 -4.42 7.33 16.98
C LYS A 374 -4.41 6.38 18.19
N SER A 375 -4.15 5.09 17.94
CA SER A 375 -4.09 4.08 19.00
C SER A 375 -2.75 4.03 19.74
N MET A 376 -1.72 4.74 19.23
CA MET A 376 -0.39 4.71 19.80
C MET A 376 -0.20 5.75 20.88
N PRO A 377 0.33 5.36 22.07
CA PRO A 377 0.71 6.30 23.11
C PRO A 377 1.96 7.09 22.70
N GLU A 378 2.00 8.35 23.10
CA GLU A 378 3.19 9.21 22.88
C GLU A 378 4.16 9.07 24.04
N PHE A 379 5.25 8.34 23.88
CA PHE A 379 6.26 8.14 24.92
C PHE A 379 7.36 9.20 24.93
N CYS A 380 7.69 9.81 23.79
CA CYS A 380 8.82 10.73 23.70
C CYS A 380 8.60 12.08 24.39
N GLY A 381 7.36 12.49 24.66
CA GLY A 381 7.04 13.76 25.31
C GLY A 381 7.10 13.73 26.84
N VAL A 382 7.19 12.55 27.45
CA VAL A 382 7.03 12.37 28.92
C VAL A 382 8.36 12.46 29.68
N ILE A 383 9.50 12.39 29.00
CA ILE A 383 10.83 12.27 29.63
C ILE A 383 11.29 13.55 30.33
N SER A 384 10.89 14.73 29.88
CA SER A 384 11.33 16.00 30.46
C SER A 384 10.16 16.88 30.89
N LYS A 385 10.21 17.39 32.14
CA LYS A 385 9.19 18.32 32.67
C LYS A 385 9.37 19.75 32.17
N ASN A 386 10.63 20.19 31.91
CA ASN A 386 10.96 21.53 31.45
C ASN A 386 12.00 21.48 30.33
N PRO A 387 11.63 20.95 29.13
CA PRO A 387 12.58 20.72 28.05
C PRO A 387 13.12 22.03 27.48
N THR A 388 14.42 22.09 27.22
CA THR A 388 15.04 23.26 26.58
C THR A 388 14.63 23.35 25.12
N VAL A 389 14.30 24.55 24.68
CA VAL A 389 14.06 24.89 23.26
C VAL A 389 15.34 25.43 22.56
N LYS A 390 16.39 25.70 23.33
CA LYS A 390 17.67 26.22 22.84
C LYS A 390 18.80 25.58 23.63
N ALA A 391 19.12 24.35 23.32
CA ALA A 391 20.23 23.64 23.95
C ALA A 391 21.56 24.28 23.58
N ILE A 392 22.50 24.22 24.52
CA ILE A 392 23.88 24.74 24.39
C ILE A 392 24.78 23.51 24.19
N LYS A 393 25.62 23.52 23.17
CA LYS A 393 26.48 22.40 22.78
C LYS A 393 27.34 21.90 23.94
N GLU A 394 28.04 22.80 24.58
CA GLU A 394 28.96 22.53 25.70
C GLU A 394 28.22 21.88 26.89
N LYS A 395 26.95 22.27 27.11
CA LYS A 395 26.11 21.65 28.12
C LYS A 395 25.73 20.22 27.74
N ILE A 396 25.29 20.02 26.50
CA ILE A 396 24.94 18.66 26.01
C ILE A 396 26.15 17.73 26.07
N GLU A 397 27.32 18.18 25.62
CA GLU A 397 28.55 17.40 25.65
C GLU A 397 28.98 17.10 27.10
N HIS A 398 28.82 18.04 28.04
CA HIS A 398 29.07 17.82 29.45
C HIS A 398 28.10 16.77 30.04
N GLU A 399 26.80 16.88 29.77
CA GLU A 399 25.81 15.91 30.22
C GLU A 399 26.13 14.50 29.68
N GLU A 400 26.55 14.40 28.42
CA GLU A 400 26.94 13.12 27.81
C GLU A 400 28.19 12.50 28.46
N THR A 401 29.04 13.25 29.17
CA THR A 401 30.16 12.66 29.94
C THR A 401 29.69 11.82 31.13
N ASN A 402 28.49 12.08 31.63
CA ASN A 402 27.87 11.33 32.73
C ASN A 402 27.16 10.06 32.26
N PHE A 403 26.93 9.91 30.95
CA PHE A 403 26.20 8.80 30.37
C PHE A 403 27.13 7.59 30.10
N ASP A 404 26.71 6.40 30.51
CA ASP A 404 27.42 5.15 30.20
C ASP A 404 27.10 4.67 28.78
N PHE A 405 27.99 4.95 27.83
CA PHE A 405 27.84 4.54 26.44
C PHE A 405 27.85 3.03 26.22
N SER A 406 28.32 2.22 27.17
CA SER A 406 28.25 0.76 27.06
C SER A 406 26.82 0.27 26.99
N LEU A 407 25.87 0.95 27.65
CA LEU A 407 24.44 0.63 27.58
C LEU A 407 23.87 0.82 26.18
N LEU A 408 24.36 1.85 25.44
CA LEU A 408 23.96 2.08 24.06
C LEU A 408 24.52 0.99 23.11
N GLU A 409 25.80 0.61 23.32
CA GLU A 409 26.41 -0.48 22.55
C GLU A 409 25.68 -1.81 22.79
N ASP A 410 25.39 -2.13 24.04
CA ASP A 410 24.63 -3.34 24.42
C ASP A 410 23.22 -3.33 23.80
N ALA A 411 22.53 -2.20 23.81
CA ALA A 411 21.20 -2.09 23.22
C ALA A 411 21.22 -2.36 21.70
N VAL A 412 22.20 -1.81 20.98
CA VAL A 412 22.38 -2.04 19.54
C VAL A 412 22.83 -3.48 19.25
N TRP A 413 23.73 -4.05 20.08
CA TRP A 413 24.20 -5.41 19.92
C TRP A 413 23.08 -6.44 20.05
N ASN A 414 22.20 -6.24 21.04
CA ASN A 414 21.05 -7.11 21.34
C ASN A 414 19.80 -6.77 20.53
N ALA A 415 19.89 -5.88 19.54
CA ALA A 415 18.75 -5.53 18.71
C ALA A 415 18.18 -6.74 17.96
N GLN A 416 16.86 -6.82 17.87
CA GLN A 416 16.17 -7.86 17.13
C GLN A 416 16.04 -7.45 15.65
N TYR A 417 16.40 -8.37 14.75
CA TYR A 417 16.36 -8.16 13.31
C TYR A 417 15.33 -9.10 12.68
N LEU A 418 14.24 -8.55 12.18
CA LEU A 418 13.12 -9.30 11.64
C LEU A 418 12.96 -9.04 10.14
N ASP A 419 12.61 -10.07 9.38
CA ASP A 419 12.04 -9.87 8.05
C ASP A 419 10.59 -9.39 8.21
N ILE A 420 10.25 -8.25 7.58
CA ILE A 420 8.91 -7.65 7.74
C ILE A 420 7.78 -8.60 7.35
N ARG A 421 8.03 -9.56 6.47
CA ARG A 421 7.04 -10.56 6.04
C ARG A 421 6.64 -11.52 7.17
N GLN A 422 7.52 -11.70 8.14
CA GLN A 422 7.30 -12.58 9.30
C GLN A 422 6.54 -11.87 10.43
N ILE A 423 6.42 -10.53 10.36
CA ILE A 423 5.74 -9.76 11.41
C ILE A 423 4.30 -10.24 11.63
N ALA A 424 3.55 -10.50 10.57
CA ALA A 424 2.17 -10.97 10.70
C ALA A 424 2.10 -12.31 11.46
N GLU A 425 2.97 -13.26 11.12
CA GLU A 425 3.03 -14.57 11.75
C GLU A 425 3.55 -14.50 13.18
N GLN A 426 4.56 -13.65 13.43
CA GLN A 426 5.15 -13.48 14.77
C GLN A 426 4.21 -12.73 15.70
N THR A 427 3.54 -11.68 15.23
CA THR A 427 2.55 -10.96 16.03
C THR A 427 1.43 -11.89 16.48
N GLU A 428 1.05 -12.88 15.67
CA GLU A 428 0.08 -13.89 16.08
C GLU A 428 0.61 -14.84 17.19
N ARG A 429 1.93 -15.06 17.25
CA ARG A 429 2.58 -15.98 18.22
C ARG A 429 3.08 -15.28 19.49
N GLU A 430 3.54 -14.04 19.36
CA GLU A 430 4.18 -13.28 20.45
C GLU A 430 3.18 -12.53 21.35
N VAL A 431 1.91 -12.47 20.96
CA VAL A 431 0.87 -11.89 21.83
C VAL A 431 0.73 -12.82 23.04
N PRO A 432 1.11 -12.38 24.28
CA PRO A 432 0.87 -13.16 25.47
C PRO A 432 -0.59 -13.59 25.49
N GLU A 433 -0.91 -14.75 26.05
CA GLU A 433 -2.25 -15.34 26.05
C GLU A 433 -3.28 -14.38 26.62
N VAL A 434 -3.82 -13.52 25.75
CA VAL A 434 -5.13 -12.94 26.01
C VAL A 434 -6.11 -14.06 25.74
N GLU A 435 -6.89 -14.39 26.74
CA GLU A 435 -7.91 -15.44 26.66
C GLU A 435 -8.79 -15.19 25.41
N MET A 436 -8.76 -16.15 24.48
CA MET A 436 -9.59 -16.10 23.29
C MET A 436 -10.83 -16.92 23.53
N VAL A 437 -11.96 -16.23 23.55
CA VAL A 437 -13.28 -16.82 23.76
C VAL A 437 -13.91 -17.06 22.39
N SER A 438 -14.26 -18.31 22.11
CA SER A 438 -15.01 -18.69 20.89
C SER A 438 -16.46 -19.07 21.19
N VAL A 439 -16.81 -19.22 22.48
CA VAL A 439 -18.15 -19.52 22.96
C VAL A 439 -18.55 -18.44 23.95
N LEU A 440 -19.60 -17.71 23.61
CA LEU A 440 -20.12 -16.60 24.44
C LEU A 440 -20.95 -17.12 25.61
N GLN A 441 -20.82 -16.48 26.77
CA GLN A 441 -21.67 -16.69 27.93
C GLN A 441 -22.74 -15.60 28.03
N GLY A 442 -23.88 -15.89 28.62
CA GLY A 442 -25.08 -15.03 28.57
C GLY A 442 -24.94 -13.62 29.11
N ASN A 443 -23.87 -13.31 29.87
CA ASN A 443 -23.58 -11.97 30.42
C ASN A 443 -22.42 -11.25 29.74
N ASP A 444 -21.81 -11.84 28.68
CA ASP A 444 -20.68 -11.24 27.97
C ASP A 444 -21.15 -10.02 27.17
N VAL A 445 -20.40 -8.93 27.26
CA VAL A 445 -20.60 -7.73 26.45
C VAL A 445 -19.48 -7.69 25.38
N ILE A 446 -19.89 -7.69 24.12
CA ILE A 446 -18.93 -7.61 23.01
C ILE A 446 -18.69 -6.13 22.69
N ILE A 447 -17.43 -5.75 22.56
CA ILE A 447 -17.04 -4.44 22.05
C ILE A 447 -16.47 -4.65 20.64
N ASP A 448 -17.22 -4.23 19.63
CA ASP A 448 -16.74 -4.14 18.27
C ASP A 448 -15.82 -2.92 18.16
N ILE A 449 -14.52 -3.20 17.98
CA ILE A 449 -13.48 -2.16 17.95
C ILE A 449 -13.08 -1.76 16.54
N ARG A 450 -13.74 -2.24 15.51
CA ARG A 450 -13.49 -1.87 14.11
C ARG A 450 -13.73 -0.38 13.87
N SER A 451 -13.22 0.14 12.76
CA SER A 451 -13.54 1.51 12.34
C SER A 451 -15.04 1.67 12.05
N PRO A 452 -15.58 2.91 12.07
CA PRO A 452 -16.98 3.14 11.68
C PRO A 452 -17.30 2.61 10.29
N GLU A 453 -16.37 2.79 9.32
CA GLU A 453 -16.53 2.34 7.94
C GLU A 453 -16.61 0.80 7.87
N GLU A 454 -15.70 0.08 8.53
CA GLU A 454 -15.71 -1.39 8.56
C GLU A 454 -16.98 -1.93 9.27
N HIS A 455 -17.45 -1.23 10.30
CA HIS A 455 -18.67 -1.59 11.02
C HIS A 455 -19.93 -1.36 10.16
N GLU A 456 -19.98 -0.28 9.36
CA GLU A 456 -21.10 0.02 8.46
C GLU A 456 -21.15 -0.94 7.26
N GLU A 457 -19.98 -1.33 6.70
CA GLU A 457 -19.89 -2.28 5.58
C GLU A 457 -20.35 -3.70 5.99
N GLU A 458 -19.96 -4.16 7.17
CA GLU A 458 -20.32 -5.49 7.67
C GLU A 458 -20.67 -5.44 9.16
N PRO A 459 -21.92 -5.08 9.54
CA PRO A 459 -22.34 -5.03 10.93
C PRO A 459 -22.21 -6.38 11.65
N LEU A 460 -21.64 -6.37 12.85
CA LEU A 460 -21.57 -7.58 13.68
C LEU A 460 -22.96 -7.89 14.27
N HIS A 461 -23.54 -9.01 13.87
CA HIS A 461 -24.79 -9.52 14.42
C HIS A 461 -24.53 -10.77 15.24
N LEU A 462 -24.98 -10.75 16.50
CA LEU A 462 -24.92 -11.88 17.43
C LEU A 462 -26.22 -11.92 18.22
N ASP A 463 -26.92 -13.03 18.12
CA ASP A 463 -28.19 -13.22 18.81
C ASP A 463 -28.00 -13.25 20.35
N ASN A 464 -28.85 -12.52 21.06
CA ASN A 464 -28.92 -12.48 22.54
C ASN A 464 -27.70 -11.91 23.28
N HIS A 465 -26.84 -11.13 22.62
CA HIS A 465 -25.69 -10.49 23.26
C HIS A 465 -25.69 -8.98 23.06
N THR A 466 -25.23 -8.26 24.09
CA THR A 466 -25.03 -6.80 23.98
C THR A 466 -23.76 -6.51 23.19
N ILE A 467 -23.89 -5.76 22.08
CA ILE A 467 -22.76 -5.30 21.30
C ILE A 467 -22.63 -3.78 21.47
N LEU A 468 -21.46 -3.33 21.88
CA LEU A 468 -21.08 -1.92 21.93
C LEU A 468 -20.14 -1.67 20.74
N HIS A 469 -20.38 -0.61 19.99
CA HIS A 469 -19.43 -0.16 18.98
C HIS A 469 -18.57 0.95 19.57
N ILE A 470 -17.33 0.60 19.93
CA ILE A 470 -16.30 1.54 20.42
C ILE A 470 -15.06 1.35 19.56
N PRO A 471 -14.85 2.18 18.55
CA PRO A 471 -13.67 2.08 17.70
C PRO A 471 -12.39 2.04 18.53
N PHE A 472 -11.41 1.22 18.11
CA PHE A 472 -10.20 0.94 18.88
C PHE A 472 -9.46 2.21 19.35
N TYR A 473 -9.47 3.28 18.56
CA TYR A 473 -8.83 4.56 18.92
C TYR A 473 -9.57 5.36 20.01
N LYS A 474 -10.82 5.00 20.37
CA LYS A 474 -11.58 5.56 21.49
C LYS A 474 -11.60 4.63 22.71
N LEU A 475 -11.18 3.39 22.54
CA LEU A 475 -11.33 2.35 23.55
C LEU A 475 -10.59 2.69 24.84
N SER A 476 -9.34 3.13 24.76
CA SER A 476 -8.51 3.50 25.91
C SER A 476 -9.10 4.64 26.75
N THR A 477 -9.83 5.57 26.12
CA THR A 477 -10.46 6.71 26.81
C THR A 477 -11.86 6.39 27.33
N GLN A 478 -12.60 5.51 26.67
CA GLN A 478 -13.97 5.18 27.02
C GLN A 478 -14.08 3.95 27.95
N PHE A 479 -13.17 2.99 27.84
CA PHE A 479 -13.21 1.75 28.63
C PHE A 479 -13.22 1.99 30.15
N PRO A 480 -12.43 2.94 30.70
CA PRO A 480 -12.46 3.23 32.15
C PRO A 480 -13.84 3.69 32.67
N SER A 481 -14.69 4.24 31.81
CA SER A 481 -16.06 4.69 32.17
C SER A 481 -17.11 3.59 32.09
N LEU A 482 -16.76 2.41 31.56
CA LEU A 482 -17.65 1.26 31.50
C LEU A 482 -17.78 0.58 32.88
N ASP A 483 -18.83 -0.22 33.04
CA ASP A 483 -19.06 -1.00 34.29
C ASP A 483 -17.99 -2.08 34.45
N GLN A 484 -17.02 -1.84 35.34
CA GLN A 484 -15.86 -2.72 35.52
C GLN A 484 -16.20 -4.07 36.17
N ASN A 485 -17.48 -4.30 36.61
CA ASN A 485 -17.94 -5.59 37.10
C ASN A 485 -18.39 -6.54 35.97
N LYS A 486 -18.41 -6.07 34.71
CA LYS A 486 -18.78 -6.88 33.55
C LYS A 486 -17.55 -7.40 32.84
N GLN A 487 -17.70 -8.56 32.18
CA GLN A 487 -16.68 -9.12 31.29
C GLN A 487 -16.88 -8.56 29.87
N TYR A 488 -15.82 -8.07 29.27
CA TYR A 488 -15.83 -7.49 27.96
C TYR A 488 -14.99 -8.34 26.98
N LEU A 489 -15.55 -8.55 25.78
CA LEU A 489 -14.91 -9.32 24.72
C LEU A 489 -14.67 -8.40 23.53
N LEU A 490 -13.42 -8.10 23.24
CA LEU A 490 -13.04 -7.24 22.10
C LEU A 490 -13.12 -8.03 20.79
N TYR A 491 -13.77 -7.44 19.79
CA TYR A 491 -13.92 -8.03 18.47
C TYR A 491 -13.32 -7.13 17.39
N CYS A 492 -12.52 -7.74 16.49
CA CYS A 492 -12.21 -7.23 15.16
C CYS A 492 -12.11 -8.42 14.20
N GLU A 493 -12.22 -8.17 12.90
CA GLU A 493 -12.32 -9.22 11.87
C GLU A 493 -11.16 -10.23 11.92
N ARG A 494 -9.92 -9.75 12.01
CA ARG A 494 -8.70 -10.59 12.01
C ARG A 494 -8.19 -10.96 13.41
N GLY A 495 -8.78 -10.45 14.48
CA GLY A 495 -8.37 -10.70 15.85
C GLY A 495 -7.04 -10.07 16.28
N VAL A 496 -6.31 -9.38 15.41
CA VAL A 496 -5.00 -8.78 15.72
C VAL A 496 -5.17 -7.51 16.54
N MET A 497 -6.02 -6.58 16.10
CA MET A 497 -6.26 -5.33 16.79
C MET A 497 -6.94 -5.54 18.15
N SER A 498 -7.89 -6.48 18.24
CA SER A 498 -8.56 -6.81 19.51
C SER A 498 -7.59 -7.38 20.54
N ARG A 499 -6.61 -8.21 20.15
CA ARG A 499 -5.56 -8.70 21.05
C ARG A 499 -4.66 -7.57 21.53
N LEU A 500 -4.23 -6.69 20.62
CA LEU A 500 -3.40 -5.54 20.96
C LEU A 500 -4.07 -4.63 21.98
N GLN A 501 -5.33 -4.29 21.73
CA GLN A 501 -6.10 -3.42 22.63
C GLN A 501 -6.38 -4.09 23.98
N ALA A 502 -6.63 -5.40 24.00
CA ALA A 502 -6.80 -6.14 25.24
C ALA A 502 -5.50 -6.17 26.07
N LEU A 503 -4.34 -6.35 25.46
CA LEU A 503 -3.04 -6.26 26.13
C LEU A 503 -2.80 -4.87 26.70
N TYR A 504 -3.03 -3.83 25.90
CA TYR A 504 -2.85 -2.45 26.32
C TYR A 504 -3.71 -2.11 27.54
N LEU A 505 -4.98 -2.54 27.55
CA LEU A 505 -5.88 -2.33 28.70
C LEU A 505 -5.46 -3.18 29.91
N LYS A 506 -4.95 -4.41 29.70
CA LYS A 506 -4.37 -5.24 30.79
C LYS A 506 -3.14 -4.60 31.41
N ASP A 507 -2.26 -4.01 30.63
CA ASP A 507 -1.09 -3.24 31.10
C ASP A 507 -1.52 -2.01 31.92
N GLN A 508 -2.70 -1.46 31.66
CA GLN A 508 -3.30 -0.40 32.46
C GLN A 508 -4.03 -0.91 33.72
N GLY A 509 -4.04 -2.22 33.97
CA GLY A 509 -4.62 -2.85 35.16
C GLY A 509 -6.06 -3.35 35.00
N PHE A 510 -6.66 -3.28 33.80
CA PHE A 510 -7.98 -3.84 33.54
C PHE A 510 -7.90 -5.34 33.27
N ASN A 511 -8.48 -6.18 34.14
CA ASN A 511 -8.39 -7.65 34.01
C ASN A 511 -9.67 -8.30 33.47
N ASN A 512 -10.74 -7.52 33.27
CA ASN A 512 -12.06 -7.97 32.81
C ASN A 512 -12.20 -7.93 31.27
N ILE A 513 -11.13 -8.29 30.56
CA ILE A 513 -11.06 -8.19 29.10
C ILE A 513 -10.52 -9.48 28.53
N SER A 514 -11.20 -9.97 27.48
CA SER A 514 -10.78 -11.09 26.63
C SER A 514 -11.05 -10.75 25.16
N VAL A 515 -10.69 -11.64 24.25
CA VAL A 515 -10.88 -11.43 22.81
C VAL A 515 -11.90 -12.41 22.25
N PHE A 516 -12.91 -11.91 21.55
CA PHE A 516 -13.87 -12.74 20.84
C PHE A 516 -13.36 -13.08 19.44
N ARG A 517 -13.40 -14.37 19.08
CA ARG A 517 -13.14 -14.85 17.73
C ARG A 517 -14.34 -15.60 17.18
N LYS A 518 -14.96 -15.03 16.15
CA LYS A 518 -16.03 -15.70 15.39
C LYS A 518 -15.45 -16.97 14.74
N LYS A 519 -16.02 -18.14 15.00
CA LYS A 519 -15.64 -19.36 14.27
C LYS A 519 -15.97 -19.17 12.80
N HIS A 520 -14.97 -19.19 11.93
CA HIS A 520 -15.24 -19.35 10.50
C HIS A 520 -15.92 -20.70 10.29
N GLN A 521 -17.16 -20.70 9.83
CA GLN A 521 -17.74 -21.88 9.25
C GLN A 521 -16.94 -22.16 7.96
N SER A 522 -16.05 -23.18 8.02
CA SER A 522 -15.45 -23.75 6.84
C SER A 522 -16.57 -24.34 5.98
N SER A 523 -16.87 -23.63 4.90
CA SER A 523 -17.70 -24.16 3.79
C SER A 523 -16.85 -25.06 2.91
#